data_fa3c365f2c274dcaa59cc986a85e404d
#
_entry.id   fa3c365f2c274dcaa59cc986a85e404d
#
_cell.length_a   1.000
_cell.length_b   1.000
_cell.length_c   1.000
_cell.angle_alpha   90.00
_cell.angle_beta   90.00
_cell.angle_gamma   90.00
#
_symmetry.space_group_name_H-M   'P 1'
#
loop_
_entity.id
_entity.type
_entity.pdbx_description
1 polymer ?
#
loop_
_entity_poly.entity_id
_entity_poly.type
_entity_poly.pdbx_seq_one_letter_code
_entity_poly.pdbx_strand_id
1 'polypeptide(L)'
;MHNVSCDNMNNSPQGRLFVVATPIGNLGDLSRRAIETLTTVDLIACEDTRHTKNLCRHLNITTPLISYFREKEQEKAEQLLHLLQAGKQIALVSDAGTPAVSDPGAVLVTKAREAGIEIVAVAGPSAITAALSIAGLTQTNFFFGGFLPANKT
;
A
#
# COMPACT_ATOMS: atom_id res chain seq x y z
N MET A 1 -34.65 -37.36 7.62
CA MET A 1 -33.97 -36.52 8.61
C MET A 1 -32.46 -36.61 8.35
N HIS A 2 -31.91 -35.66 7.59
CA HIS A 2 -30.47 -35.54 7.38
C HIS A 2 -30.07 -34.19 7.91
N ASN A 3 -29.39 -34.25 9.04
CA ASN A 3 -28.83 -33.09 9.73
C ASN A 3 -27.57 -32.67 8.94
N VAL A 4 -27.63 -31.58 8.21
CA VAL A 4 -26.46 -30.97 7.61
C VAL A 4 -25.87 -30.07 8.71
N SER A 5 -24.82 -30.54 9.33
CA SER A 5 -23.99 -29.73 10.21
C SER A 5 -23.37 -28.62 9.40
N CYS A 6 -23.80 -27.39 9.63
CA CYS A 6 -23.08 -26.20 9.16
C CYS A 6 -21.77 -26.15 9.95
N ASP A 7 -20.68 -26.44 9.26
CA ASP A 7 -19.34 -26.26 9.79
C ASP A 7 -19.16 -24.78 10.18
N ASN A 8 -18.86 -24.60 11.46
CA ASN A 8 -18.38 -23.35 12.01
C ASN A 8 -17.08 -22.97 11.31
N MET A 9 -17.17 -22.17 10.25
CA MET A 9 -16.02 -21.42 9.76
C MET A 9 -15.53 -20.56 10.91
N ASN A 10 -14.31 -20.83 11.37
CA ASN A 10 -13.56 -20.00 12.30
C ASN A 10 -13.50 -18.58 11.73
N ASN A 11 -14.43 -17.74 12.16
CA ASN A 11 -14.49 -16.34 11.80
C ASN A 11 -13.58 -15.54 12.74
N SER A 12 -12.29 -15.88 12.77
CA SER A 12 -11.29 -14.97 13.32
C SER A 12 -11.32 -13.71 12.46
N PRO A 13 -11.39 -12.52 13.05
CA PRO A 13 -11.44 -11.29 12.27
C PRO A 13 -10.17 -11.22 11.38
N GLN A 14 -10.37 -11.31 10.08
CA GLN A 14 -9.29 -11.13 9.12
C GLN A 14 -8.73 -9.71 9.23
N GLY A 15 -7.43 -9.57 9.01
CA GLY A 15 -6.79 -8.28 8.93
C GLY A 15 -7.21 -7.49 7.70
N ARG A 16 -6.69 -6.28 7.58
CA ARG A 16 -6.92 -5.40 6.43
C ARG A 16 -5.60 -4.89 5.87
N LEU A 17 -5.52 -4.80 4.56
CA LEU A 17 -4.41 -4.18 3.85
C LEU A 17 -4.81 -2.76 3.44
N PHE A 18 -4.09 -1.77 3.95
CA PHE A 18 -4.27 -0.37 3.56
C PHE A 18 -3.19 0.03 2.56
N VAL A 19 -3.57 0.41 1.36
CA VAL A 19 -2.65 0.96 0.35
C VAL A 19 -2.66 2.48 0.50
N VAL A 20 -1.59 3.03 1.08
CA VAL A 20 -1.56 4.43 1.54
C VAL A 20 -0.66 5.26 0.66
N ALA A 21 -1.22 6.29 0.02
CA ALA A 21 -0.44 7.26 -0.74
C ALA A 21 0.35 8.19 0.18
N THR A 22 1.63 8.42 -0.16
CA THR A 22 2.57 9.26 0.57
C THR A 22 2.96 10.52 -0.22
N PRO A 23 3.54 11.55 0.41
CA PRO A 23 3.91 12.79 -0.27
C PRO A 23 4.85 12.60 -1.46
N ILE A 24 4.69 13.42 -2.49
CA ILE A 24 5.52 13.45 -3.69
C ILE A 24 6.45 14.69 -3.75
N GLY A 25 6.76 15.29 -2.61
CA GLY A 25 7.63 16.46 -2.48
C GLY A 25 7.17 17.48 -1.45
N ASN A 26 5.93 17.40 -0.98
CA ASN A 26 5.40 18.29 0.05
C ASN A 26 4.68 17.47 1.13
N LEU A 27 5.17 17.54 2.38
CA LEU A 27 4.55 16.85 3.52
C LEU A 27 3.10 17.27 3.77
N GLY A 28 2.74 18.50 3.40
CA GLY A 28 1.37 19.02 3.52
C GLY A 28 0.33 18.30 2.65
N ASP A 29 0.77 17.51 1.66
CA ASP A 29 -0.13 16.75 0.80
C ASP A 29 -0.55 15.40 1.42
N LEU A 30 0.04 15.01 2.54
CA LEU A 30 -0.38 13.80 3.24
C LEU A 30 -1.76 13.99 3.86
N SER A 31 -2.69 13.14 3.47
CA SER A 31 -4.05 13.23 3.98
C SER A 31 -4.14 12.92 5.47
N ARG A 32 -5.08 13.55 6.18
CA ARG A 32 -5.36 13.24 7.60
C ARG A 32 -5.64 11.74 7.79
N ARG A 33 -6.42 11.14 6.88
CA ARG A 33 -6.73 9.71 6.92
C ARG A 33 -5.47 8.83 6.76
N ALA A 34 -4.48 9.26 5.96
CA ALA A 34 -3.21 8.56 5.85
C ALA A 34 -2.45 8.59 7.19
N ILE A 35 -2.38 9.75 7.85
CA ILE A 35 -1.74 9.88 9.16
C ILE A 35 -2.42 8.96 10.19
N GLU A 36 -3.75 9.02 10.29
CA GLU A 36 -4.54 8.19 11.18
C GLU A 36 -4.32 6.69 10.91
N THR A 37 -4.33 6.28 9.64
CA THR A 37 -4.08 4.89 9.23
C THR A 37 -2.69 4.44 9.65
N LEU A 38 -1.64 5.21 9.28
CA LEU A 38 -0.26 4.86 9.59
C LEU A 38 0.03 4.80 11.11
N THR A 39 -0.73 5.55 11.90
CA THR A 39 -0.62 5.56 13.37
C THR A 39 -1.30 4.35 14.01
N THR A 40 -2.37 3.81 13.40
CA THR A 40 -3.23 2.80 14.02
C THR A 40 -2.98 1.37 13.56
N VAL A 41 -2.34 1.16 12.40
CA VAL A 41 -2.01 -0.18 11.91
C VAL A 41 -0.94 -0.87 12.77
N ASP A 42 -0.91 -2.21 12.70
CA ASP A 42 0.10 -3.00 13.43
C ASP A 42 1.50 -2.91 12.80
N LEU A 43 1.56 -2.68 11.48
CA LEU A 43 2.80 -2.72 10.72
C LEU A 43 2.71 -1.87 9.46
N ILE A 44 3.80 -1.20 9.10
CA ILE A 44 3.93 -0.49 7.82
C ILE A 44 4.96 -1.23 6.96
N ALA A 45 4.51 -1.74 5.81
CA ALA A 45 5.37 -2.29 4.76
C ALA A 45 5.79 -1.16 3.81
N CYS A 46 7.09 -0.96 3.62
CA CYS A 46 7.64 0.16 2.87
C CYS A 46 8.86 -0.24 2.04
N GLU A 47 9.09 0.45 0.94
CA GLU A 47 10.21 0.18 0.02
C GLU A 47 11.56 0.46 0.69
N ASP A 48 11.82 1.69 1.13
CA ASP A 48 12.98 2.06 1.94
C ASP A 48 12.55 2.47 3.35
N THR A 49 12.93 1.63 4.33
CA THR A 49 12.63 1.88 5.75
C THR A 49 13.29 3.16 6.28
N ARG A 50 14.41 3.60 5.71
CA ARG A 50 15.09 4.84 6.12
C ARG A 50 14.28 6.06 5.70
N HIS A 51 13.76 6.03 4.47
CA HIS A 51 12.90 7.08 3.93
C HIS A 51 11.60 7.19 4.74
N THR A 52 10.89 6.08 4.89
CA THR A 52 9.62 6.02 5.64
C THR A 52 9.81 6.36 7.11
N LYS A 53 10.94 5.98 7.74
CA LYS A 53 11.26 6.35 9.13
C LYS A 53 11.38 7.86 9.31
N ASN A 54 11.92 8.59 8.32
CA ASN A 54 11.99 10.03 8.37
C ASN A 54 10.60 10.66 8.32
N LEU A 55 9.72 10.18 7.42
CA LEU A 55 8.32 10.59 7.36
C LEU A 55 7.60 10.34 8.71
N CYS A 56 7.70 9.13 9.24
CA CYS A 56 7.08 8.76 10.50
C CYS A 56 7.57 9.64 11.67
N ARG A 57 8.87 9.97 11.71
CA ARG A 57 9.43 10.85 12.74
C ARG A 57 8.82 12.25 12.71
N HIS A 58 8.64 12.83 11.53
CA HIS A 58 8.00 14.16 11.38
C HIS A 58 6.56 14.17 11.86
N LEU A 59 5.89 13.02 11.81
CA LEU A 59 4.47 12.87 12.15
C LEU A 59 4.25 12.26 13.54
N ASN A 60 5.34 11.98 14.30
CA ASN A 60 5.30 11.28 15.57
C ASN A 60 4.64 9.90 15.51
N ILE A 61 4.79 9.20 14.38
CA ILE A 61 4.30 7.83 14.17
C ILE A 61 5.37 6.85 14.64
N THR A 62 4.97 5.93 15.53
CA THR A 62 5.87 4.93 16.14
C THR A 62 5.60 3.50 15.64
N THR A 63 4.68 3.33 14.70
CA THR A 63 4.32 2.04 14.11
C THR A 63 5.54 1.33 13.54
N PRO A 64 5.74 0.02 13.80
CA PRO A 64 6.86 -0.74 13.28
C PRO A 64 6.90 -0.74 11.75
N LEU A 65 8.12 -0.72 11.19
CA LEU A 65 8.37 -0.75 9.76
C LEU A 65 8.97 -2.10 9.34
N ILE A 66 8.56 -2.59 8.17
CA ILE A 66 9.19 -3.74 7.50
C ILE A 66 9.53 -3.36 6.07
N SER A 67 10.72 -3.77 5.60
CA SER A 67 11.08 -3.53 4.21
C SER A 67 10.34 -4.47 3.26
N TYR A 68 9.80 -3.89 2.19
CA TYR A 68 9.07 -4.56 1.12
C TYR A 68 9.53 -3.98 -0.23
N PHE A 69 10.55 -4.59 -0.82
CA PHE A 69 11.18 -4.10 -2.03
C PHE A 69 11.14 -5.16 -3.15
N ARG A 70 11.31 -4.72 -4.38
CA ARG A 70 11.05 -5.50 -5.60
C ARG A 70 11.82 -6.83 -5.66
N GLU A 71 13.08 -6.85 -5.23
CA GLU A 71 13.93 -8.04 -5.33
C GLU A 71 13.48 -9.20 -4.45
N LYS A 72 12.72 -8.93 -3.39
CA LYS A 72 12.16 -9.93 -2.46
C LYS A 72 10.64 -9.85 -2.34
N GLU A 73 9.97 -9.27 -3.32
CA GLU A 73 8.55 -8.98 -3.26
C GLU A 73 7.70 -10.23 -3.02
N GLN A 74 8.01 -11.35 -3.68
CA GLN A 74 7.27 -12.60 -3.53
C GLN A 74 7.37 -13.17 -2.10
N GLU A 75 8.59 -13.29 -1.58
CA GLU A 75 8.85 -13.81 -0.23
C GLU A 75 8.18 -12.94 0.84
N LYS A 76 8.33 -11.62 0.70
CA LYS A 76 7.76 -10.65 1.63
C LYS A 76 6.23 -10.60 1.56
N ALA A 77 5.65 -10.75 0.37
CA ALA A 77 4.21 -10.81 0.20
C ALA A 77 3.59 -12.01 0.93
N GLU A 78 4.23 -13.19 0.86
CA GLU A 78 3.79 -14.37 1.64
C GLU A 78 3.83 -14.10 3.14
N GLN A 79 4.94 -13.55 3.63
CA GLN A 79 5.08 -13.21 5.05
C GLN A 79 3.98 -12.25 5.53
N LEU A 80 3.71 -11.20 4.76
CA LEU A 80 2.69 -10.20 5.09
C LEU A 80 1.27 -10.79 4.97
N LEU A 81 1.04 -11.66 3.98
CA LEU A 81 -0.24 -12.35 3.83
C LEU A 81 -0.59 -13.19 5.07
N HIS A 82 0.38 -13.94 5.61
CA HIS A 82 0.16 -14.71 6.84
C HIS A 82 -0.22 -13.80 8.02
N LEU A 83 0.39 -12.63 8.14
CA LEU A 83 0.05 -11.66 9.18
C LEU A 83 -1.37 -11.10 9.00
N LEU A 84 -1.76 -10.81 7.76
CA LEU A 84 -3.12 -10.36 7.42
C LEU A 84 -4.15 -11.44 7.75
N GLN A 85 -3.88 -12.70 7.41
CA GLN A 85 -4.75 -13.84 7.75
C GLN A 85 -4.85 -14.06 9.26
N ALA A 86 -3.80 -13.71 10.02
CA ALA A 86 -3.80 -13.72 11.48
C ALA A 86 -4.50 -12.50 12.11
N GLY A 87 -5.17 -11.65 11.32
CA GLY A 87 -5.97 -10.52 11.80
C GLY A 87 -5.20 -9.20 11.92
N LYS A 88 -3.94 -9.12 11.46
CA LYS A 88 -3.14 -7.90 11.53
C LYS A 88 -3.59 -6.85 10.52
N GLN A 89 -3.56 -5.58 10.95
CA GLN A 89 -3.78 -4.42 10.10
C GLN A 89 -2.42 -3.97 9.53
N ILE A 90 -2.27 -3.93 8.22
CA ILE A 90 -1.00 -3.59 7.57
C ILE A 90 -1.20 -2.43 6.60
N ALA A 91 -0.34 -1.42 6.68
CA ALA A 91 -0.25 -0.38 5.67
C ALA A 91 0.88 -0.69 4.69
N LEU A 92 0.61 -0.55 3.40
CA LEU A 92 1.61 -0.58 2.34
C LEU A 92 1.84 0.85 1.86
N VAL A 93 3.09 1.30 1.86
CA VAL A 93 3.52 2.60 1.35
C VAL A 93 4.67 2.43 0.35
N SER A 94 4.78 3.33 -0.61
CA SER A 94 5.97 3.53 -1.44
C SER A 94 6.78 4.74 -0.95
N ASP A 95 7.95 4.96 -1.50
CA ASP A 95 8.80 6.09 -1.12
C ASP A 95 8.14 7.44 -1.45
N ALA A 96 7.35 7.49 -2.53
CA ALA A 96 6.58 8.67 -2.90
C ALA A 96 5.36 8.30 -3.74
N GLY A 97 4.19 8.89 -3.44
CA GLY A 97 2.96 8.70 -4.21
C GLY A 97 2.17 7.46 -3.83
N THR A 98 1.44 6.91 -4.79
CA THR A 98 0.52 5.79 -4.60
C THR A 98 1.22 4.45 -4.84
N PRO A 99 1.28 3.54 -3.85
CA PRO A 99 1.91 2.22 -4.00
C PRO A 99 1.30 1.37 -5.10
N ALA A 100 2.04 0.38 -5.59
CA ALA A 100 1.65 -0.57 -6.63
C ALA A 100 1.42 0.04 -8.04
N VAL A 101 1.67 1.33 -8.22
CA VAL A 101 1.64 2.01 -9.52
C VAL A 101 3.07 2.30 -9.96
N SER A 102 3.69 1.42 -10.73
CA SER A 102 5.13 1.37 -11.07
C SER A 102 6.07 1.17 -9.88
N ASP A 103 5.54 0.93 -8.70
CA ASP A 103 6.23 0.66 -7.44
C ASP A 103 5.94 -0.77 -6.97
N PRO A 104 6.71 -1.32 -6.00
CA PRO A 104 6.37 -2.57 -5.33
C PRO A 104 4.98 -2.50 -4.67
N GLY A 105 4.28 -3.64 -4.64
CA GLY A 105 2.99 -3.73 -3.98
C GLY A 105 1.94 -4.55 -4.73
N ALA A 106 2.03 -4.63 -6.04
CA ALA A 106 1.06 -5.34 -6.87
C ALA A 106 0.93 -6.82 -6.48
N VAL A 107 2.04 -7.48 -6.14
CA VAL A 107 2.06 -8.89 -5.72
C VAL A 107 1.30 -9.07 -4.40
N LEU A 108 1.56 -8.23 -3.40
CA LEU A 108 0.86 -8.29 -2.10
C LEU A 108 -0.64 -8.01 -2.26
N VAL A 109 -1.00 -6.99 -3.05
CA VAL A 109 -2.40 -6.65 -3.34
C VAL A 109 -3.12 -7.82 -4.02
N THR A 110 -2.47 -8.48 -5.00
CA THR A 110 -3.04 -9.64 -5.69
C THR A 110 -3.27 -10.80 -4.73
N LYS A 111 -2.25 -11.18 -3.96
CA LYS A 111 -2.35 -12.27 -2.97
C LYS A 111 -3.39 -11.99 -1.87
N ALA A 112 -3.44 -10.76 -1.37
CA ALA A 112 -4.44 -10.36 -0.38
C ALA A 112 -5.87 -10.48 -0.94
N ARG A 113 -6.08 -10.05 -2.20
CA ARG A 113 -7.37 -10.17 -2.88
C ARG A 113 -7.78 -11.64 -3.07
N GLU A 114 -6.86 -12.48 -3.54
CA GLU A 114 -7.10 -13.92 -3.74
C GLU A 114 -7.43 -14.63 -2.42
N ALA A 115 -6.85 -14.17 -1.32
CA ALA A 115 -7.13 -14.69 0.03
C ALA A 115 -8.38 -14.08 0.69
N GLY A 116 -9.13 -13.22 0.02
CA GLY A 116 -10.34 -12.57 0.55
C GLY A 116 -10.07 -11.50 1.62
N ILE A 117 -8.82 -11.02 1.74
CA ILE A 117 -8.47 -9.92 2.64
C ILE A 117 -9.06 -8.61 2.14
N GLU A 118 -9.67 -7.85 3.04
CA GLU A 118 -10.16 -6.51 2.72
C GLU A 118 -8.99 -5.59 2.37
N ILE A 119 -9.07 -4.93 1.20
CA ILE A 119 -8.06 -3.98 0.72
C ILE A 119 -8.69 -2.59 0.67
N VAL A 120 -8.09 -1.66 1.40
CA VAL A 120 -8.57 -0.29 1.54
C VAL A 120 -7.61 0.68 0.89
N ALA A 121 -8.05 1.40 -0.14
CA ALA A 121 -7.27 2.49 -0.72
C ALA A 121 -7.39 3.74 0.17
N VAL A 122 -6.26 4.25 0.63
CA VAL A 122 -6.14 5.55 1.31
C VAL A 122 -5.59 6.55 0.30
N ALA A 123 -6.52 7.22 -0.40
CA ALA A 123 -6.21 8.14 -1.47
C ALA A 123 -5.34 9.32 -0.99
N GLY A 124 -4.48 9.79 -1.87
CA GLY A 124 -3.58 10.91 -1.60
C GLY A 124 -2.77 11.30 -2.84
N PRO A 125 -1.53 11.81 -2.66
CA PRO A 125 -0.72 12.33 -3.73
C PRO A 125 -0.43 11.30 -4.84
N SER A 126 -0.51 11.77 -6.09
CA SER A 126 -0.15 11.01 -7.29
C SER A 126 0.43 11.96 -8.34
N ALA A 127 1.66 11.69 -8.77
CA ALA A 127 2.32 12.47 -9.81
C ALA A 127 1.57 12.41 -11.15
N ILE A 128 0.89 11.30 -11.44
CA ILE A 128 0.12 11.10 -12.66
C ILE A 128 -1.02 12.12 -12.72
N THR A 129 -1.89 12.12 -11.71
CA THR A 129 -3.04 13.03 -11.67
C THR A 129 -2.63 14.48 -11.49
N ALA A 130 -1.58 14.77 -10.71
CA ALA A 130 -1.04 16.12 -10.56
C ALA A 130 -0.54 16.67 -11.91
N ALA A 131 0.25 15.89 -12.65
CA ALA A 131 0.73 16.32 -13.96
C ALA A 131 -0.40 16.53 -14.96
N LEU A 132 -1.36 15.60 -15.03
CA LEU A 132 -2.52 15.71 -15.92
C LEU A 132 -3.37 16.95 -15.65
N SER A 133 -3.57 17.29 -14.36
CA SER A 133 -4.42 18.41 -13.97
C SER A 133 -3.89 19.76 -14.44
N ILE A 134 -2.57 19.91 -14.57
CA ILE A 134 -1.91 21.16 -14.99
C ILE A 134 -1.44 21.15 -16.44
N ALA A 135 -1.56 20.02 -17.15
CA ALA A 135 -1.08 19.87 -18.52
C ALA A 135 -1.95 20.61 -19.57
N GLY A 136 -3.14 21.10 -19.19
CA GLY A 136 -4.04 21.80 -20.11
C GLY A 136 -4.60 20.92 -21.24
N LEU A 137 -4.67 19.60 -21.03
CA LEU A 137 -5.21 18.67 -22.02
C LEU A 137 -6.71 18.83 -22.15
N THR A 138 -7.20 18.98 -23.40
CA THR A 138 -8.64 19.05 -23.71
C THR A 138 -9.27 17.67 -23.90
N GLN A 139 -8.45 16.63 -24.05
CA GLN A 139 -8.88 15.22 -24.17
C GLN A 139 -8.71 14.52 -22.84
N THR A 140 -9.64 13.62 -22.52
CA THR A 140 -9.66 12.88 -21.25
C THR A 140 -8.89 11.56 -21.30
N ASN A 141 -8.48 11.11 -22.49
CA ASN A 141 -7.75 9.86 -22.67
C ASN A 141 -6.26 10.08 -22.46
N PHE A 142 -5.65 9.27 -21.61
CA PHE A 142 -4.21 9.23 -21.41
C PHE A 142 -3.73 7.79 -21.26
N PHE A 143 -2.47 7.56 -21.56
CA PHE A 143 -1.81 6.26 -21.37
C PHE A 143 -0.63 6.44 -20.44
N PHE A 144 -0.61 5.65 -19.35
CA PHE A 144 0.52 5.59 -18.44
C PHE A 144 1.42 4.42 -18.79
N GLY A 145 2.55 4.70 -19.43
CA GLY A 145 3.52 3.70 -19.89
C GLY A 145 4.57 3.29 -18.85
N GLY A 146 4.47 3.79 -17.63
CA GLY A 146 5.50 3.58 -16.60
C GLY A 146 6.72 4.49 -16.81
N PHE A 147 7.87 4.08 -16.25
CA PHE A 147 9.12 4.81 -16.39
C PHE A 147 9.76 4.56 -17.77
N LEU A 148 10.39 5.59 -18.30
CA LEU A 148 11.20 5.44 -19.52
C LEU A 148 12.40 4.52 -19.23
N PRO A 149 12.85 3.71 -20.23
CA PRO A 149 14.05 2.91 -20.08
C PRO A 149 15.24 3.81 -19.74
N ALA A 150 15.99 3.45 -18.71
CA ALA A 150 17.26 4.12 -18.45
C ALA A 150 18.20 3.79 -19.61
N ASN A 151 18.59 4.79 -20.42
CA ASN A 151 19.63 4.61 -21.42
C ASN A 151 20.92 4.20 -20.71
N LYS A 152 21.34 2.96 -20.92
CA LYS A 152 22.74 2.59 -20.64
C LYS A 152 23.57 3.23 -21.71
N THR A 153 24.17 4.37 -21.42
CA THR A 153 25.34 4.92 -22.16
C THR A 153 26.54 4.03 -21.90
#